data_a5ef2d3e75e145332f1b286b508e0ae6
#
_entry.id   a5ef2d3e75e145332f1b286b508e0ae6
#
_cell.length_a   1.000
_cell.length_b   1.000
_cell.length_c   1.000
_cell.angle_alpha   90.00
_cell.angle_beta   90.00
_cell.angle_gamma   90.00
#
_symmetry.space_group_name_H-M   'P 1'
#
loop_
_entity.id
_entity.type
_entity.pdbx_description
1 polymer ?
#
loop_
_entity_poly.entity_id
_entity_poly.type
_entity_poly.pdbx_seq_one_letter_code
_entity_poly.pdbx_strand_id
1 'polypeptide(L)'
;LRAVMKPITKYSDNTGGGNNTASYVTSTTDYLPLLSEFEYHGTRTYANSAEQNFQQQYAYYQAGNSKVHYKHNATGTAASAWCRSVFASSTYYFCLVNTDGSANNNNANNSWALAP
;
A
#
# COMPACT_ATOMS: atom_id res chain seq x y z
N LEU A 1 -18.73 -2.04 -14.19
CA LEU A 1 -17.89 -2.70 -13.20
C LEU A 1 -18.33 -2.38 -11.77
N ARG A 2 -18.53 -1.11 -11.47
CA ARG A 2 -18.96 -0.67 -10.15
C ARG A 2 -20.32 -1.27 -9.72
N ALA A 3 -21.18 -1.55 -10.66
CA ALA A 3 -22.52 -2.12 -10.38
C ALA A 3 -22.45 -3.53 -9.79
N VAL A 4 -21.35 -4.28 -10.03
CA VAL A 4 -21.16 -5.65 -9.54
C VAL A 4 -20.13 -5.73 -8.42
N MET A 5 -19.45 -4.64 -8.10
CA MET A 5 -18.45 -4.60 -7.03
C MET A 5 -19.11 -4.23 -5.70
N LYS A 6 -18.57 -4.79 -4.62
CA LYS A 6 -18.94 -4.41 -3.26
C LYS A 6 -17.85 -3.54 -2.67
N PRO A 7 -18.20 -2.51 -1.88
CA PRO A 7 -17.19 -1.71 -1.19
C PRO A 7 -16.45 -2.57 -0.17
N ILE A 8 -15.16 -2.28 -0.02
CA ILE A 8 -14.26 -3.00 0.87
C ILE A 8 -13.79 -2.03 1.96
N THR A 9 -13.91 -2.44 3.21
CA THR A 9 -13.42 -1.67 4.35
C THR A 9 -12.00 -2.12 4.68
N LYS A 10 -11.08 -1.16 4.72
CA LYS A 10 -9.66 -1.38 5.04
C LYS A 10 -9.21 -0.41 6.13
N TYR A 11 -8.23 -0.84 6.90
CA TYR A 11 -7.61 -0.02 7.94
C TYR A 11 -6.22 0.42 7.50
N SER A 12 -5.90 1.67 7.75
CA SER A 12 -4.57 2.24 7.50
C SER A 12 -4.41 3.54 8.27
N ASP A 13 -3.18 4.05 8.35
CA ASP A 13 -2.92 5.38 8.88
C ASP A 13 -3.47 6.41 7.89
N ASN A 14 -4.55 7.06 8.27
CA ASN A 14 -5.25 8.02 7.42
C ASN A 14 -4.97 9.47 7.83
N THR A 15 -4.03 9.70 8.73
CA THR A 15 -3.70 11.05 9.20
C THR A 15 -2.45 11.61 8.55
N GLY A 16 -1.53 10.72 8.14
CA GLY A 16 -0.23 11.16 7.66
C GLY A 16 0.57 11.92 8.70
N GLY A 17 0.38 11.61 9.98
CA GLY A 17 0.96 12.37 11.08
C GLY A 17 2.45 12.18 11.30
N GLY A 18 3.12 11.33 10.53
CA GLY A 18 4.55 11.07 10.65
C GLY A 18 4.93 10.39 11.97
N ASN A 19 4.10 9.47 12.44
CA ASN A 19 4.22 8.91 13.79
C ASN A 19 3.66 7.47 13.85
N ASN A 20 4.26 6.63 14.70
CA ASN A 20 3.78 5.27 14.94
C ASN A 20 2.72 5.26 16.04
N THR A 21 1.54 5.75 15.74
CA THR A 21 0.45 5.88 16.72
C THR A 21 -0.76 5.07 16.31
N ALA A 22 -1.23 4.20 17.20
CA ALA A 22 -2.36 3.31 16.92
C ALA A 22 -3.65 4.07 16.63
N SER A 23 -3.88 5.21 17.27
CA SER A 23 -5.08 6.04 17.05
C SER A 23 -5.15 6.65 15.66
N TYR A 24 -4.06 6.65 14.90
CA TYR A 24 -4.04 7.14 13.53
C TYR A 24 -4.55 6.09 12.54
N VAL A 25 -4.63 4.83 12.96
CA VAL A 25 -5.12 3.75 12.10
C VAL A 25 -6.64 3.72 12.20
N THR A 26 -7.28 4.09 11.12
CA THR A 26 -8.74 4.15 11.01
C THR A 26 -9.21 3.43 9.76
N SER A 27 -10.52 3.20 9.65
CA SER A 27 -11.09 2.51 8.50
C SER A 27 -11.53 3.47 7.40
N THR A 28 -11.37 3.02 6.17
CA THR A 28 -12.00 3.64 4.99
C THR A 28 -12.69 2.56 4.18
N THR A 29 -13.70 2.94 3.41
CA THR A 29 -14.47 2.01 2.59
C THR A 29 -14.44 2.47 1.14
N ASP A 30 -13.86 1.64 0.27
CA ASP A 30 -13.64 1.96 -1.12
C ASP A 30 -13.97 0.77 -2.02
N TYR A 31 -14.27 1.06 -3.29
CA TYR A 31 -14.51 0.00 -4.28
C TYR A 31 -13.21 -0.61 -4.79
N LEU A 32 -12.15 0.18 -4.91
CA LEU A 32 -10.84 -0.25 -5.43
C LEU A 32 -9.73 0.28 -4.52
N PRO A 33 -9.62 -0.21 -3.28
CA PRO A 33 -8.57 0.26 -2.38
C PRO A 33 -7.19 -0.21 -2.85
N LEU A 34 -6.19 0.65 -2.68
CA LEU A 34 -4.81 0.23 -2.83
C LEU A 34 -4.45 -0.72 -1.68
N LEU A 35 -3.46 -1.57 -1.90
CA LEU A 35 -2.92 -2.40 -0.83
C LEU A 35 -1.98 -1.58 0.07
N SER A 36 -1.92 -1.98 1.33
CA SER A 36 -0.95 -1.42 2.27
C SER A 36 0.40 -2.11 2.14
N GLU A 37 1.43 -1.52 2.75
CA GLU A 37 2.75 -2.15 2.82
C GLU A 37 2.66 -3.56 3.45
N PHE A 38 1.95 -3.69 4.56
CA PHE A 38 1.84 -4.96 5.26
C PHE A 38 1.07 -6.01 4.43
N GLU A 39 0.06 -5.57 3.69
CA GLU A 39 -0.74 -6.47 2.84
C GLU A 39 0.08 -7.04 1.69
N TYR A 40 1.10 -6.30 1.20
CA TYR A 40 2.05 -6.82 0.22
C TYR A 40 3.10 -7.73 0.85
N HIS A 41 3.76 -7.28 1.91
CA HIS A 41 5.02 -7.86 2.36
C HIS A 41 4.89 -8.79 3.57
N GLY A 42 3.78 -8.70 4.33
CA GLY A 42 3.63 -9.45 5.59
C GLY A 42 4.53 -8.94 6.71
N THR A 43 5.24 -7.84 6.47
CA THR A 43 6.07 -7.15 7.46
C THR A 43 5.91 -5.66 7.27
N ARG A 44 6.19 -4.90 8.31
CA ARG A 44 6.12 -3.46 8.27
C ARG A 44 7.54 -2.90 8.27
N THR A 45 7.91 -2.11 7.25
CA THR A 45 9.20 -1.46 7.13
C THR A 45 9.08 0.05 7.32
N TYR A 46 8.19 0.70 6.60
CA TYR A 46 8.05 2.16 6.59
C TYR A 46 6.72 2.66 7.12
N ALA A 47 5.67 1.87 7.01
CA ALA A 47 4.32 2.25 7.44
C ALA A 47 4.21 2.33 8.96
N ASN A 48 3.12 2.94 9.45
CA ASN A 48 2.79 2.96 10.86
C ASN A 48 2.72 1.53 11.41
N SER A 49 3.50 1.25 12.45
CA SER A 49 3.60 -0.10 12.99
C SER A 49 2.27 -0.65 13.52
N ALA A 50 1.36 0.20 13.92
CA ALA A 50 0.04 -0.22 14.41
C ALA A 50 -0.85 -0.78 13.29
N GLU A 51 -0.57 -0.50 12.02
CA GLU A 51 -1.34 -1.04 10.91
C GLU A 51 -1.33 -2.56 10.88
N GLN A 52 -0.23 -3.19 11.28
CA GLN A 52 -0.11 -4.66 11.27
C GLN A 52 -1.12 -5.34 12.20
N ASN A 53 -1.67 -4.63 13.18
CA ASN A 53 -2.68 -5.18 14.10
C ASN A 53 -4.07 -5.27 13.45
N PHE A 54 -4.28 -4.59 12.34
CA PHE A 54 -5.56 -4.47 11.64
C PHE A 54 -5.51 -5.02 10.22
N GLN A 55 -4.36 -5.52 9.79
CA GLN A 55 -4.11 -5.95 8.42
C GLN A 55 -3.55 -7.36 8.39
N GLN A 56 -3.62 -7.98 7.23
CA GLN A 56 -3.09 -9.32 7.00
C GLN A 56 -2.49 -9.37 5.60
N GLN A 57 -1.35 -10.04 5.45
CA GLN A 57 -0.77 -10.21 4.13
C GLN A 57 -1.75 -10.97 3.24
N TYR A 58 -1.90 -10.52 2.00
CA TYR A 58 -2.74 -11.21 1.04
C TYR A 58 -2.17 -12.59 0.72
N ALA A 59 -3.06 -13.58 0.64
CA ALA A 59 -2.67 -14.97 0.38
C ALA A 59 -1.84 -15.12 -0.90
N TYR A 60 -2.14 -14.32 -1.93
CA TYR A 60 -1.39 -14.30 -3.18
C TYR A 60 0.09 -14.01 -2.94
N TYR A 61 0.42 -13.02 -2.13
CA TYR A 61 1.81 -12.65 -1.82
C TYR A 61 2.43 -13.56 -0.76
N GLN A 62 1.63 -14.05 0.16
CA GLN A 62 2.07 -15.02 1.16
C GLN A 62 2.55 -16.33 0.48
N ALA A 63 1.96 -16.68 -0.64
CA ALA A 63 2.36 -17.85 -1.44
C ALA A 63 3.67 -17.64 -2.20
N GLY A 64 4.30 -16.47 -2.11
CA GLY A 64 5.58 -16.18 -2.75
C GLY A 64 5.48 -15.58 -4.14
N ASN A 65 4.30 -15.15 -4.57
CA ASN A 65 4.13 -14.51 -5.87
C ASN A 65 4.82 -13.15 -5.91
N SER A 66 5.24 -12.75 -7.10
CA SER A 66 5.95 -11.49 -7.34
C SER A 66 5.10 -10.27 -6.97
N LYS A 67 5.74 -9.27 -6.38
CA LYS A 67 5.15 -7.97 -6.06
C LYS A 67 5.49 -6.91 -7.12
N VAL A 68 6.18 -7.30 -8.19
CA VAL A 68 6.57 -6.40 -9.26
C VAL A 68 5.33 -5.98 -10.06
N HIS A 69 5.18 -4.67 -10.28
CA HIS A 69 4.13 -4.10 -11.11
C HIS A 69 4.73 -3.65 -12.44
N TYR A 70 3.90 -3.63 -13.48
CA TYR A 70 4.34 -3.26 -14.82
C TYR A 70 3.52 -2.09 -15.34
N LYS A 71 4.14 -1.31 -16.22
CA LYS A 71 3.44 -0.20 -16.87
C LYS A 71 2.28 -0.74 -17.68
N HIS A 72 1.19 0.02 -17.69
CA HIS A 72 0.06 -0.26 -18.55
C HIS A 72 0.53 -0.29 -20.01
N ASN A 73 0.12 -1.28 -20.77
CA ASN A 73 0.51 -1.50 -22.17
C ASN A 73 2.01 -1.79 -22.39
N ALA A 74 2.76 -2.05 -21.33
CA ALA A 74 4.21 -2.32 -21.42
C ALA A 74 4.62 -3.36 -20.38
N THR A 75 4.13 -4.59 -20.52
CA THR A 75 4.31 -5.66 -19.53
C THR A 75 5.77 -6.05 -19.29
N GLY A 76 6.68 -5.66 -20.20
CA GLY A 76 8.11 -5.87 -20.00
C GLY A 76 8.81 -4.76 -19.22
N THR A 77 8.08 -3.70 -18.81
CA THR A 77 8.67 -2.54 -18.14
C THR A 77 8.10 -2.42 -16.73
N ALA A 78 8.92 -2.77 -15.73
CA ALA A 78 8.51 -2.66 -14.33
C ALA A 78 8.31 -1.19 -13.93
N ALA A 79 7.36 -0.96 -13.05
CA ALA A 79 7.04 0.37 -12.52
C ALA A 79 6.90 0.30 -11.00
N SER A 80 7.29 1.38 -10.32
CA SER A 80 6.96 1.52 -8.89
C SER A 80 5.47 1.73 -8.73
N ALA A 81 4.90 1.20 -7.66
CA ALA A 81 3.46 1.28 -7.39
C ALA A 81 3.20 1.80 -5.99
N TRP A 82 2.26 2.73 -5.87
CA TRP A 82 1.87 3.30 -4.58
C TRP A 82 1.16 2.28 -3.70
N CYS A 83 1.45 2.33 -2.40
CA CYS A 83 0.65 1.66 -1.37
C CYS A 83 -0.38 2.62 -0.79
N ARG A 84 -1.36 2.07 -0.07
CA ARG A 84 -2.30 2.86 0.74
C ARG A 84 -1.61 3.46 1.96
N SER A 85 -0.55 2.84 2.45
CA SER A 85 0.15 3.24 3.67
C SER A 85 0.95 4.52 3.47
N VAL A 86 0.94 5.38 4.50
CA VAL A 86 1.82 6.54 4.59
C VAL A 86 3.10 6.16 5.35
N PHE A 87 4.19 6.89 5.10
CA PHE A 87 5.44 6.69 5.83
C PHE A 87 5.29 7.21 7.26
N ALA A 88 5.60 6.38 8.25
CA ALA A 88 5.41 6.70 9.66
C ALA A 88 6.38 7.77 10.21
N SER A 89 7.45 8.07 9.48
CA SER A 89 8.46 9.03 9.93
C SER A 89 8.44 10.37 9.18
N SER A 90 7.47 10.57 8.30
CA SER A 90 7.37 11.82 7.53
C SER A 90 5.92 12.09 7.11
N THR A 91 5.55 13.35 7.13
CA THR A 91 4.21 13.80 6.69
C THR A 91 4.12 13.96 5.17
N TYR A 92 5.22 13.83 4.44
CA TYR A 92 5.25 14.08 2.99
C TYR A 92 5.32 12.81 2.16
N TYR A 93 5.64 11.65 2.76
CA TYR A 93 5.99 10.44 2.03
C TYR A 93 4.89 9.39 2.17
N PHE A 94 4.71 8.62 1.10
CA PHE A 94 3.87 7.43 1.09
C PHE A 94 4.74 6.21 0.83
N CYS A 95 4.27 5.07 1.28
CA CYS A 95 4.90 3.79 0.97
C CYS A 95 4.64 3.40 -0.49
N LEU A 96 5.55 2.64 -1.06
CA LEU A 96 5.45 2.14 -2.42
C LEU A 96 6.15 0.80 -2.55
N VAL A 97 5.85 0.11 -3.65
CA VAL A 97 6.57 -1.09 -4.07
C VAL A 97 7.52 -0.69 -5.19
N ASN A 98 8.80 -0.98 -5.03
CA ASN A 98 9.82 -0.70 -6.04
C ASN A 98 9.67 -1.58 -7.28
N THR A 99 10.42 -1.24 -8.32
CA THR A 99 10.45 -2.01 -9.58
C THR A 99 10.94 -3.45 -9.40
N ASP A 100 11.65 -3.75 -8.32
CA ASP A 100 12.08 -5.11 -7.98
C ASP A 100 11.14 -5.81 -6.98
N GLY A 101 10.04 -5.18 -6.59
CA GLY A 101 9.08 -5.72 -5.64
C GLY A 101 9.37 -5.44 -4.18
N SER A 102 10.46 -4.74 -3.85
CA SER A 102 10.81 -4.41 -2.47
C SER A 102 10.03 -3.20 -1.94
N ALA A 103 10.00 -3.05 -0.63
CA ALA A 103 9.35 -1.91 0.03
C ALA A 103 10.19 -0.65 -0.10
N ASN A 104 9.54 0.49 -0.27
CA ASN A 104 10.19 1.81 -0.29
C ASN A 104 9.18 2.90 0.11
N ASN A 105 9.64 4.12 0.13
CA ASN A 105 8.83 5.30 0.40
C ASN A 105 9.36 6.48 -0.41
N ASN A 106 8.49 7.42 -0.78
CA ASN A 106 8.91 8.63 -1.47
C ASN A 106 7.82 9.70 -1.41
N ASN A 107 8.14 10.90 -1.89
CA ASN A 107 7.24 12.04 -1.93
C ASN A 107 5.95 11.73 -2.67
N ALA A 108 4.84 12.25 -2.16
CA ALA A 108 3.53 12.05 -2.75
C ALA A 108 3.35 12.70 -4.13
N ASN A 109 4.25 13.61 -4.51
CA ASN A 109 4.17 14.30 -5.81
C ASN A 109 4.80 13.53 -6.98
N ASN A 110 5.34 12.35 -6.74
CA ASN A 110 5.84 11.50 -7.82
C ASN A 110 4.68 10.80 -8.55
N SER A 111 4.86 10.56 -9.84
CA SER A 111 3.87 9.89 -10.69
C SER A 111 4.25 8.42 -10.85
N TRP A 112 3.56 7.55 -10.13
CA TRP A 112 3.79 6.11 -10.21
C TRP A 112 2.48 5.34 -10.40
N ALA A 113 2.59 4.03 -10.61
CA ALA A 113 1.44 3.20 -10.91
C ALA A 113 0.51 3.05 -9.71
N LEU A 114 -0.78 2.90 -10.02
CA LEU A 114 -1.80 2.50 -9.05
C LEU A 114 -2.23 1.06 -9.39
N ALA A 115 -2.23 0.20 -8.39
CA ALA A 115 -2.59 -1.22 -8.55
C ALA A 115 -3.58 -1.62 -7.45
N PRO A 116 -4.85 -1.30 -7.64
CA PRO A 116 -5.88 -1.71 -6.68
C PRO A 116 -6.10 -3.22 -6.66
#